data_a55e7c0e146479b273119d2f55925434
#
_entry.id   a55e7c0e146479b273119d2f55925434
#
_cell.length_a   1.000
_cell.length_b   1.000
_cell.length_c   1.000
_cell.angle_alpha   90.00
_cell.angle_beta   90.00
_cell.angle_gamma   90.00
#
_symmetry.space_group_name_H-M   'P 1'
#
loop_
_entity.id
_entity.type
_entity.pdbx_description
1 polymer ?
#
loop_
_entity_poly.entity_id
_entity_poly.type
_entity_poly.pdbx_seq_one_letter_code
_entity_poly.pdbx_strand_id
1 'polypeptide(L)'
;MRAAKLVPFAESISHDDLHVHVIDVGKADAILIESEAAAVLVDTGTIDYSEKILNYLYGRNITKLDALVVSHADSDHLGGAENLLQSVSVEEILCSPHSNVDCIFPDVNVAQVGDVYEYGDFCLEIIGPEVKFETENDNSLVFRLRYETFTMLFCGDIEREAENALLLSNVDLKADVLKVPHHGSDTSSSALFLDAVSPSYAVISTGEDQSRLPRNAVLKRLHDAGIEFFRTDKQGTIVFSVNGEDVKIKVERE
;
A
#
# COMPACT_ATOMS: atom_id res chain seq x y z
N MET A 1 15.22 -13.20 -0.10
CA MET A 1 15.62 -11.79 0.24
C MET A 1 16.64 -11.81 1.37
N ARG A 2 17.68 -10.97 1.33
CA ARG A 2 18.56 -10.75 2.48
C ARG A 2 17.83 -9.93 3.55
N ALA A 3 18.26 -10.02 4.81
CA ALA A 3 17.69 -9.18 5.87
C ALA A 3 17.82 -7.69 5.47
N ALA A 4 16.71 -6.94 5.54
CA ALA A 4 16.72 -5.53 5.23
C ALA A 4 17.61 -4.76 6.21
N LYS A 5 18.20 -3.67 5.73
CA LYS A 5 19.05 -2.81 6.54
C LYS A 5 18.34 -1.50 6.85
N LEU A 6 18.15 -1.20 8.12
CA LEU A 6 17.71 0.13 8.54
C LEU A 6 18.84 1.13 8.29
N VAL A 7 18.55 2.21 7.58
CA VAL A 7 19.51 3.26 7.23
C VAL A 7 18.94 4.66 7.54
N PRO A 8 19.78 5.69 7.78
CA PRO A 8 19.31 7.04 8.02
C PRO A 8 18.43 7.59 6.87
N PHE A 9 17.38 8.32 7.19
CA PHE A 9 16.45 8.90 6.21
C PHE A 9 17.16 9.87 5.24
N ALA A 10 18.17 10.60 5.73
CA ALA A 10 18.95 11.55 4.94
C ALA A 10 19.95 10.90 3.98
N GLU A 11 20.15 9.57 4.01
CA GLU A 11 21.00 8.89 3.03
C GLU A 11 20.40 9.03 1.64
N SER A 12 21.19 9.46 0.66
CA SER A 12 20.73 9.60 -0.73
C SER A 12 20.17 8.26 -1.25
N ILE A 13 19.05 8.33 -1.93
CA ILE A 13 18.43 7.21 -2.63
C ILE A 13 19.10 7.12 -4.01
N SER A 14 19.50 5.93 -4.45
CA SER A 14 19.95 5.70 -5.83
C SER A 14 18.76 5.85 -6.77
N HIS A 15 18.96 6.49 -7.93
CA HIS A 15 17.88 6.58 -8.93
C HIS A 15 17.58 5.24 -9.61
N ASP A 16 18.52 4.29 -9.54
CA ASP A 16 18.40 2.99 -10.20
C ASP A 16 17.62 1.94 -9.35
N ASP A 17 17.10 2.33 -8.18
CA ASP A 17 16.42 1.46 -7.23
C ASP A 17 14.90 1.65 -7.33
N LEU A 18 14.11 0.60 -7.01
CA LEU A 18 12.70 0.78 -6.71
C LEU A 18 12.52 1.36 -5.31
N HIS A 19 11.62 2.31 -5.16
CA HIS A 19 11.27 2.90 -3.87
C HIS A 19 9.78 2.79 -3.60
N VAL A 20 9.42 2.29 -2.40
CA VAL A 20 8.05 2.29 -1.91
C VAL A 20 7.98 3.19 -0.68
N HIS A 21 7.30 4.31 -0.82
CA HIS A 21 7.16 5.34 0.21
C HIS A 21 5.79 5.25 0.87
N VAL A 22 5.72 4.75 2.08
CA VAL A 22 4.50 4.80 2.89
C VAL A 22 4.48 6.15 3.60
N ILE A 23 3.74 7.09 3.04
CA ILE A 23 3.75 8.50 3.48
C ILE A 23 2.94 8.62 4.77
N ASP A 24 3.49 9.33 5.76
CA ASP A 24 2.77 9.63 7.01
C ASP A 24 1.65 10.64 6.74
N VAL A 25 0.46 10.14 6.56
CA VAL A 25 -0.79 10.90 6.36
C VAL A 25 -1.82 10.61 7.47
N GLY A 26 -1.33 10.31 8.68
CA GLY A 26 -2.19 9.94 9.79
C GLY A 26 -2.80 8.55 9.61
N LYS A 27 -4.04 8.35 10.10
CA LYS A 27 -4.80 7.12 9.89
C LYS A 27 -5.45 7.20 8.50
N ALA A 28 -4.64 6.97 7.46
CA ALA A 28 -5.04 7.01 6.07
C ALA A 28 -3.93 6.36 5.22
N ASP A 29 -4.19 6.03 3.96
CA ASP A 29 -3.20 5.48 3.04
C ASP A 29 -2.85 6.48 1.93
N ALA A 30 -1.55 6.67 1.73
CA ALA A 30 -0.96 7.28 0.55
C ALA A 30 0.43 6.67 0.36
N ILE A 31 0.59 5.86 -0.69
CA ILE A 31 1.83 5.11 -0.89
C ILE A 31 2.34 5.35 -2.31
N LEU A 32 3.52 5.97 -2.42
CA LEU A 32 4.18 6.18 -3.70
C LEU A 32 5.11 5.02 -3.99
N ILE A 33 4.96 4.42 -5.16
CA ILE A 33 5.85 3.43 -5.74
C ILE A 33 6.55 4.15 -6.90
N GLU A 34 7.86 4.27 -6.85
CA GLU A 34 8.62 4.93 -7.92
C GLU A 34 9.92 4.20 -8.26
N SER A 35 10.26 4.25 -9.53
CA SER A 35 11.57 3.92 -10.09
C SER A 35 12.00 5.01 -11.05
N GLU A 36 13.15 4.86 -11.73
CA GLU A 36 13.54 5.78 -12.81
C GLU A 36 12.52 5.75 -13.98
N ALA A 37 11.85 4.60 -14.16
CA ALA A 37 10.99 4.36 -15.31
C ALA A 37 9.54 4.79 -15.11
N ALA A 38 9.02 4.76 -13.87
CA ALA A 38 7.59 5.00 -13.61
C ALA A 38 7.31 5.43 -12.17
N ALA A 39 6.15 6.08 -11.99
CA ALA A 39 5.63 6.49 -10.69
C ALA A 39 4.14 6.14 -10.56
N VAL A 40 3.78 5.36 -9.53
CA VAL A 40 2.42 4.96 -9.22
C VAL A 40 2.09 5.41 -7.80
N LEU A 41 0.93 6.04 -7.62
CA LEU A 41 0.42 6.37 -6.29
C LEU A 41 -0.71 5.41 -5.93
N VAL A 42 -0.65 4.82 -4.74
CA VAL A 42 -1.70 3.97 -4.18
C VAL A 42 -2.39 4.76 -3.08
N ASP A 43 -3.68 5.01 -3.26
CA ASP A 43 -4.53 5.83 -2.41
C ASP A 43 -4.05 7.28 -2.24
N THR A 44 -4.91 8.14 -1.73
CA THR A 44 -4.68 9.60 -1.67
C THR A 44 -4.92 10.18 -0.30
N GLY A 45 -5.08 9.33 0.71
CA GLY A 45 -5.37 9.76 2.06
C GLY A 45 -6.68 10.53 2.21
N THR A 46 -6.83 11.21 3.34
CA THR A 46 -7.94 12.14 3.53
C THR A 46 -7.66 13.45 2.84
N ILE A 47 -8.73 14.24 2.58
CA ILE A 47 -8.63 15.58 1.97
C ILE A 47 -7.67 16.51 2.74
N ASP A 48 -7.58 16.38 4.06
CA ASP A 48 -6.73 17.21 4.91
C ASP A 48 -5.24 17.01 4.65
N TYR A 49 -4.84 15.86 4.09
CA TYR A 49 -3.46 15.56 3.75
C TYR A 49 -3.09 15.79 2.28
N SER A 50 -4.03 16.26 1.44
CA SER A 50 -3.80 16.48 0.01
C SER A 50 -2.58 17.36 -0.26
N GLU A 51 -2.42 18.47 0.47
CA GLU A 51 -1.26 19.36 0.30
C GLU A 51 0.05 18.70 0.68
N LYS A 52 0.06 17.88 1.75
CA LYS A 52 1.25 17.13 2.16
C LYS A 52 1.68 16.12 1.09
N ILE A 53 0.71 15.39 0.50
CA ILE A 53 0.96 14.42 -0.57
C ILE A 53 1.50 15.14 -1.81
N LEU A 54 0.87 16.24 -2.24
CA LEU A 54 1.32 17.03 -3.37
C LEU A 54 2.75 17.58 -3.17
N ASN A 55 3.04 18.13 -1.99
CA ASN A 55 4.37 18.62 -1.65
C ASN A 55 5.41 17.47 -1.65
N TYR A 56 5.01 16.27 -1.21
CA TYR A 56 5.88 15.08 -1.24
C TYR A 56 6.23 14.70 -2.68
N LEU A 57 5.24 14.63 -3.57
CA LEU A 57 5.44 14.34 -5.00
C LEU A 57 6.32 15.41 -5.67
N TYR A 58 6.00 16.69 -5.47
CA TYR A 58 6.78 17.79 -6.04
C TYR A 58 8.22 17.84 -5.52
N GLY A 59 8.44 17.52 -4.24
CA GLY A 59 9.78 17.41 -3.67
C GLY A 59 10.63 16.32 -4.34
N ARG A 60 10.00 15.38 -5.03
CA ARG A 60 10.62 14.30 -5.83
C ARG A 60 10.59 14.58 -7.33
N ASN A 61 10.18 15.79 -7.75
CA ASN A 61 9.97 16.20 -9.14
C ASN A 61 8.89 15.39 -9.88
N ILE A 62 7.96 14.75 -9.16
CA ILE A 62 6.86 14.02 -9.75
C ILE A 62 5.71 15.00 -10.01
N THR A 63 5.43 15.26 -11.28
CA THR A 63 4.32 16.08 -11.78
C THR A 63 3.35 15.28 -12.64
N LYS A 64 3.69 14.01 -12.86
CA LYS A 64 2.92 13.03 -13.61
C LYS A 64 3.02 11.69 -12.91
N LEU A 65 1.90 10.99 -12.82
CA LEU A 65 1.80 9.60 -12.37
C LEU A 65 1.38 8.72 -13.55
N ASP A 66 2.01 7.57 -13.68
CA ASP A 66 1.61 6.56 -14.67
C ASP A 66 0.30 5.90 -14.25
N ALA A 67 0.09 5.72 -12.93
CA ALA A 67 -1.21 5.31 -12.41
C ALA A 67 -1.52 5.90 -11.02
N LEU A 68 -2.81 6.07 -10.77
CA LEU A 68 -3.40 6.17 -9.44
C LEU A 68 -4.17 4.88 -9.17
N VAL A 69 -3.74 4.11 -8.19
CA VAL A 69 -4.47 2.93 -7.73
C VAL A 69 -5.32 3.33 -6.54
N VAL A 70 -6.64 3.13 -6.64
CA VAL A 70 -7.56 3.38 -5.53
C VAL A 70 -8.05 2.05 -5.00
N SER A 71 -7.67 1.72 -3.76
CA SER A 71 -8.01 0.45 -3.16
C SER A 71 -9.53 0.32 -2.97
N HIS A 72 -10.17 1.33 -2.39
CA HIS A 72 -11.62 1.40 -2.19
C HIS A 72 -12.08 2.84 -1.95
N ALA A 73 -13.41 3.07 -1.82
CA ALA A 73 -14.00 4.40 -1.87
C ALA A 73 -14.07 5.14 -0.51
N ASP A 74 -13.47 4.61 0.55
CA ASP A 74 -13.50 5.28 1.85
C ASP A 74 -12.63 6.54 1.87
N SER A 75 -13.03 7.51 2.68
CA SER A 75 -12.47 8.87 2.66
C SER A 75 -11.00 8.95 3.08
N ASP A 76 -10.49 7.98 3.83
CA ASP A 76 -9.09 7.88 4.23
C ASP A 76 -8.20 7.19 3.17
N HIS A 77 -8.80 6.78 2.04
CA HIS A 77 -8.12 6.25 0.86
C HIS A 77 -8.32 7.14 -0.38
N LEU A 78 -9.54 7.62 -0.61
CA LEU A 78 -9.93 8.36 -1.80
C LEU A 78 -10.05 9.88 -1.58
N GLY A 79 -10.01 10.34 -0.32
CA GLY A 79 -10.39 11.72 0.03
C GLY A 79 -9.56 12.82 -0.61
N GLY A 80 -8.29 12.58 -0.91
CA GLY A 80 -7.40 13.53 -1.57
C GLY A 80 -7.43 13.52 -3.10
N ALA A 81 -8.14 12.57 -3.72
CA ALA A 81 -8.02 12.29 -5.16
C ALA A 81 -8.43 13.47 -6.05
N GLU A 82 -9.48 14.23 -5.71
CA GLU A 82 -9.88 15.38 -6.51
C GLU A 82 -8.78 16.45 -6.55
N ASN A 83 -8.17 16.77 -5.43
CA ASN A 83 -7.08 17.74 -5.34
C ASN A 83 -5.83 17.25 -6.10
N LEU A 84 -5.54 15.95 -6.02
CA LEU A 84 -4.45 15.33 -6.75
C LEU A 84 -4.65 15.48 -8.26
N LEU A 85 -5.82 15.08 -8.78
CA LEU A 85 -6.14 15.09 -10.21
C LEU A 85 -6.19 16.50 -10.81
N GLN A 86 -6.44 17.53 -9.99
CA GLN A 86 -6.35 18.92 -10.42
C GLN A 86 -4.90 19.43 -10.50
N SER A 87 -3.95 18.76 -9.87
CA SER A 87 -2.59 19.26 -9.64
C SER A 87 -1.52 18.41 -10.33
N VAL A 88 -1.76 17.11 -10.52
CA VAL A 88 -0.83 16.13 -11.09
C VAL A 88 -1.52 15.43 -12.27
N SER A 89 -0.80 15.27 -13.38
CA SER A 89 -1.30 14.47 -14.50
C SER A 89 -1.28 12.99 -14.12
N VAL A 90 -2.38 12.29 -14.34
CA VAL A 90 -2.50 10.84 -14.10
C VAL A 90 -2.89 10.17 -15.40
N GLU A 91 -2.12 9.16 -15.86
CA GLU A 91 -2.39 8.49 -17.12
C GLU A 91 -3.58 7.54 -17.03
N GLU A 92 -3.65 6.77 -15.93
CA GLU A 92 -4.79 5.88 -15.68
C GLU A 92 -5.14 5.82 -14.19
N ILE A 93 -6.39 5.48 -13.90
CA ILE A 93 -6.86 5.20 -12.54
C ILE A 93 -7.30 3.75 -12.50
N LEU A 94 -6.72 2.97 -11.59
CA LEU A 94 -7.08 1.58 -11.33
C LEU A 94 -7.95 1.48 -10.09
N CYS A 95 -9.00 0.67 -10.13
CA CYS A 95 -9.83 0.40 -8.96
C CYS A 95 -10.32 -1.05 -8.90
N SER A 96 -10.81 -1.43 -7.72
CA SER A 96 -11.45 -2.73 -7.51
C SER A 96 -12.76 -2.85 -8.32
N PRO A 97 -13.07 -4.04 -8.87
CA PRO A 97 -14.30 -4.28 -9.61
C PRO A 97 -15.57 -4.23 -8.72
N HIS A 98 -15.39 -4.21 -7.40
CA HIS A 98 -16.49 -4.31 -6.44
C HIS A 98 -16.59 -3.10 -5.51
N SER A 99 -15.59 -2.21 -5.52
CA SER A 99 -15.64 -0.93 -4.82
C SER A 99 -16.52 0.08 -5.56
N ASN A 100 -16.98 1.12 -4.86
CA ASN A 100 -17.78 2.19 -5.42
C ASN A 100 -16.98 3.31 -6.09
N VAL A 101 -15.70 3.12 -6.36
CA VAL A 101 -14.79 4.12 -6.98
C VAL A 101 -15.25 4.51 -8.38
N ASP A 102 -15.74 3.55 -9.18
CA ASP A 102 -16.26 3.77 -10.53
C ASP A 102 -17.47 4.70 -10.56
N CYS A 103 -18.22 4.77 -9.46
CA CYS A 103 -19.33 5.72 -9.31
C CYS A 103 -18.85 7.17 -9.13
N ILE A 104 -17.59 7.36 -8.72
CA ILE A 104 -16.99 8.67 -8.40
C ILE A 104 -16.20 9.20 -9.60
N PHE A 105 -15.46 8.32 -10.28
CA PHE A 105 -14.63 8.65 -11.44
C PHE A 105 -15.12 7.86 -12.68
N PRO A 106 -15.61 8.54 -13.74
CA PRO A 106 -16.20 7.86 -14.90
C PRO A 106 -15.20 7.15 -15.81
N ASP A 107 -13.93 7.55 -15.76
CA ASP A 107 -12.86 7.03 -16.63
C ASP A 107 -11.84 6.23 -15.83
N VAL A 108 -12.28 5.15 -15.15
CA VAL A 108 -11.41 4.26 -14.38
C VAL A 108 -11.24 2.92 -15.08
N ASN A 109 -10.08 2.34 -14.93
CA ASN A 109 -9.79 0.96 -15.30
C ASN A 109 -10.14 0.04 -14.13
N VAL A 110 -11.16 -0.78 -14.33
CA VAL A 110 -11.61 -1.77 -13.35
C VAL A 110 -10.74 -3.01 -13.46
N ALA A 111 -9.84 -3.18 -12.47
CA ALA A 111 -8.87 -4.26 -12.44
C ALA A 111 -9.53 -5.59 -12.06
N GLN A 112 -9.19 -6.67 -12.77
CA GLN A 112 -9.71 -8.01 -12.52
C GLN A 112 -8.63 -8.93 -11.94
N VAL A 113 -9.03 -9.92 -11.15
CA VAL A 113 -8.11 -10.94 -10.64
C VAL A 113 -7.37 -11.61 -11.79
N GLY A 114 -6.04 -11.67 -11.68
CA GLY A 114 -5.16 -12.20 -12.71
C GLY A 114 -4.62 -11.18 -13.70
N ASP A 115 -5.14 -9.93 -13.69
CA ASP A 115 -4.53 -8.87 -14.47
C ASP A 115 -3.14 -8.53 -13.95
N VAL A 116 -2.26 -8.12 -14.88
CA VAL A 116 -0.91 -7.63 -14.57
C VAL A 116 -0.73 -6.29 -15.27
N TYR A 117 -0.46 -5.26 -14.49
CA TYR A 117 -0.18 -3.91 -14.98
C TYR A 117 1.32 -3.65 -14.89
N GLU A 118 1.97 -3.41 -16.02
CA GLU A 118 3.42 -3.19 -16.10
C GLU A 118 3.73 -1.69 -16.12
N TYR A 119 4.60 -1.25 -15.21
CA TYR A 119 5.07 0.13 -15.10
C TYR A 119 6.60 0.15 -15.13
N GLY A 120 7.14 0.32 -16.34
CA GLY A 120 8.59 0.31 -16.54
C GLY A 120 9.24 -1.00 -16.13
N ASP A 121 9.88 -1.02 -14.97
CA ASP A 121 10.65 -2.14 -14.44
C ASP A 121 9.96 -2.90 -13.29
N PHE A 122 8.76 -2.48 -12.90
CA PHE A 122 7.94 -3.19 -11.92
C PHE A 122 6.52 -3.46 -12.43
N CYS A 123 5.81 -4.36 -11.79
CA CYS A 123 4.41 -4.62 -12.13
C CYS A 123 3.54 -4.80 -10.88
N LEU A 124 2.22 -4.61 -11.10
CA LEU A 124 1.18 -4.87 -10.12
C LEU A 124 0.36 -6.08 -10.59
N GLU A 125 0.38 -7.15 -9.79
CA GLU A 125 -0.38 -8.38 -10.05
C GLU A 125 -1.66 -8.34 -9.22
N ILE A 126 -2.83 -8.35 -9.85
CA ILE A 126 -4.13 -8.26 -9.17
C ILE A 126 -4.51 -9.63 -8.60
N ILE A 127 -4.72 -9.66 -7.28
CA ILE A 127 -4.97 -10.87 -6.51
C ILE A 127 -6.43 -10.97 -6.03
N GLY A 128 -7.08 -9.85 -5.79
CA GLY A 128 -8.46 -9.79 -5.30
C GLY A 128 -9.07 -8.39 -5.40
N PRO A 129 -10.36 -8.29 -5.11
CA PRO A 129 -11.31 -9.36 -4.77
C PRO A 129 -11.88 -10.06 -6.02
N GLU A 130 -12.14 -11.38 -5.93
CA GLU A 130 -12.81 -12.14 -7.00
C GLU A 130 -14.34 -12.04 -6.91
N VAL A 131 -14.85 -11.78 -5.72
CA VAL A 131 -16.29 -11.68 -5.43
C VAL A 131 -16.61 -10.40 -4.70
N LYS A 132 -17.86 -9.92 -4.83
CA LYS A 132 -18.34 -8.75 -4.10
C LYS A 132 -18.69 -9.12 -2.66
N PHE A 133 -18.23 -8.29 -1.72
CA PHE A 133 -18.54 -8.37 -0.30
C PHE A 133 -19.60 -7.32 0.09
N GLU A 134 -20.14 -7.45 1.31
CA GLU A 134 -21.14 -6.50 1.84
C GLU A 134 -20.50 -5.16 2.26
N THR A 135 -19.27 -5.20 2.78
CA THR A 135 -18.56 -3.99 3.24
C THR A 135 -17.69 -3.40 2.12
N GLU A 136 -17.53 -2.08 2.12
CA GLU A 136 -16.63 -1.42 1.18
C GLU A 136 -15.18 -1.83 1.42
N ASN A 137 -14.79 -1.99 2.69
CA ASN A 137 -13.46 -2.44 3.10
C ASN A 137 -13.07 -3.78 2.45
N ASP A 138 -13.94 -4.80 2.55
CA ASP A 138 -13.67 -6.12 1.96
C ASP A 138 -13.68 -6.11 0.43
N ASN A 139 -14.19 -5.05 -0.20
CA ASN A 139 -14.10 -4.81 -1.63
C ASN A 139 -12.81 -4.07 -2.05
N SER A 140 -11.86 -3.85 -1.15
CA SER A 140 -10.57 -3.25 -1.47
C SER A 140 -9.82 -4.04 -2.54
N LEU A 141 -9.18 -3.33 -3.46
CA LEU A 141 -8.27 -3.94 -4.42
C LEU A 141 -7.07 -4.56 -3.69
N VAL A 142 -6.89 -5.85 -3.88
CA VAL A 142 -5.71 -6.57 -3.37
C VAL A 142 -4.78 -6.84 -4.53
N PHE A 143 -3.53 -6.39 -4.40
CA PHE A 143 -2.53 -6.59 -5.44
C PHE A 143 -1.14 -6.78 -4.84
N ARG A 144 -0.27 -7.44 -5.61
CA ARG A 144 1.14 -7.61 -5.27
C ARG A 144 1.99 -6.78 -6.22
N LEU A 145 2.79 -5.88 -5.67
CA LEU A 145 3.92 -5.27 -6.35
C LEU A 145 5.01 -6.31 -6.52
N ARG A 146 5.56 -6.42 -7.74
CA ARG A 146 6.74 -7.22 -8.03
C ARG A 146 7.78 -6.38 -8.76
N TYR A 147 8.99 -6.43 -8.23
CA TYR A 147 10.18 -5.83 -8.82
C TYR A 147 11.33 -6.83 -8.67
N GLU A 148 11.84 -7.38 -9.76
CA GLU A 148 12.82 -8.46 -9.74
C GLU A 148 12.38 -9.64 -8.84
N THR A 149 13.09 -9.86 -7.72
CA THR A 149 12.74 -10.88 -6.71
C THR A 149 11.98 -10.31 -5.51
N PHE A 150 11.86 -9.00 -5.40
CA PHE A 150 11.14 -8.32 -4.32
C PHE A 150 9.64 -8.31 -4.57
N THR A 151 8.89 -8.53 -3.49
CA THR A 151 7.43 -8.50 -3.52
C THR A 151 6.86 -7.77 -2.32
N MET A 152 5.82 -6.95 -2.56
CA MET A 152 5.04 -6.32 -1.50
C MET A 152 3.55 -6.50 -1.75
N LEU A 153 2.83 -6.98 -0.73
CA LEU A 153 1.38 -7.19 -0.79
C LEU A 153 0.65 -5.97 -0.24
N PHE A 154 -0.29 -5.46 -1.03
CA PHE A 154 -1.21 -4.37 -0.68
C PHE A 154 -2.62 -4.93 -0.58
N CYS A 155 -3.29 -4.62 0.50
CA CYS A 155 -4.58 -5.21 0.83
C CYS A 155 -5.68 -4.17 1.08
N GLY A 156 -5.38 -2.88 0.94
CA GLY A 156 -6.32 -1.83 1.38
C GLY A 156 -6.79 -2.09 2.80
N ASP A 157 -8.10 -2.08 3.00
CA ASP A 157 -8.72 -2.27 4.31
C ASP A 157 -9.51 -3.59 4.43
N ILE A 158 -9.11 -4.64 3.65
CA ILE A 158 -9.78 -5.95 3.75
C ILE A 158 -9.87 -6.41 5.20
N GLU A 159 -10.99 -7.04 5.51
CA GLU A 159 -11.27 -7.63 6.79
C GLU A 159 -11.30 -9.17 6.70
N ARG A 160 -11.81 -9.82 7.72
CA ARG A 160 -11.74 -11.27 7.84
C ARG A 160 -12.45 -12.05 6.74
N GLU A 161 -13.52 -11.50 6.17
CA GLU A 161 -14.27 -12.18 5.11
C GLU A 161 -13.45 -12.23 3.82
N ALA A 162 -12.86 -11.13 3.41
CA ALA A 162 -11.98 -11.08 2.24
C ALA A 162 -10.68 -11.86 2.47
N GLU A 163 -10.06 -11.79 3.68
CA GLU A 163 -8.90 -12.64 4.02
C GLU A 163 -9.24 -14.14 3.85
N ASN A 164 -10.39 -14.58 4.35
CA ASN A 164 -10.82 -15.97 4.21
C ASN A 164 -11.06 -16.36 2.74
N ALA A 165 -11.65 -15.47 1.94
CA ALA A 165 -11.85 -15.72 0.52
C ALA A 165 -10.51 -15.87 -0.21
N LEU A 166 -9.53 -15.02 0.06
CA LEU A 166 -8.17 -15.14 -0.48
C LEU A 166 -7.50 -16.46 -0.08
N LEU A 167 -7.61 -16.87 1.18
CA LEU A 167 -7.07 -18.15 1.65
C LEU A 167 -7.72 -19.36 0.96
N LEU A 168 -9.00 -19.28 0.63
CA LEU A 168 -9.75 -20.36 -0.04
C LEU A 168 -9.52 -20.40 -1.56
N SER A 169 -9.14 -19.30 -2.19
CA SER A 169 -8.89 -19.22 -3.63
C SER A 169 -7.64 -19.97 -4.09
N ASN A 170 -6.79 -20.40 -3.15
CA ASN A 170 -5.48 -21.02 -3.41
C ASN A 170 -4.52 -20.13 -4.24
N VAL A 171 -4.74 -18.83 -4.29
CA VAL A 171 -3.77 -17.89 -4.87
C VAL A 171 -2.53 -17.81 -4.00
N ASP A 172 -1.37 -17.64 -4.60
CA ASP A 172 -0.13 -17.43 -3.86
C ASP A 172 -0.15 -16.01 -3.24
N LEU A 173 -0.20 -15.94 -1.90
CA LEU A 173 -0.21 -14.69 -1.14
C LEU A 173 1.18 -14.27 -0.65
N LYS A 174 2.21 -15.08 -0.87
CA LYS A 174 3.55 -14.79 -0.36
C LYS A 174 4.07 -13.44 -0.81
N ALA A 175 4.63 -12.70 0.15
CA ALA A 175 5.28 -11.43 -0.11
C ALA A 175 6.38 -11.16 0.93
N ASP A 176 7.41 -10.42 0.54
CA ASP A 176 8.51 -10.03 1.44
C ASP A 176 8.06 -8.96 2.44
N VAL A 177 7.18 -8.07 2.00
CA VAL A 177 6.60 -6.98 2.79
C VAL A 177 5.08 -7.03 2.72
N LEU A 178 4.42 -6.82 3.85
CA LEU A 178 2.96 -6.65 3.94
C LEU A 178 2.63 -5.21 4.32
N LYS A 179 1.84 -4.51 3.48
CA LYS A 179 1.07 -3.36 3.96
C LYS A 179 -0.09 -3.91 4.79
N VAL A 180 -0.02 -3.72 6.09
CA VAL A 180 -1.01 -4.25 7.04
C VAL A 180 -2.38 -3.68 6.71
N PRO A 181 -3.42 -4.52 6.48
CA PRO A 181 -4.74 -4.06 6.11
C PRO A 181 -5.41 -3.29 7.26
N HIS A 182 -6.30 -2.37 6.88
CA HIS A 182 -7.20 -1.63 7.75
C HIS A 182 -6.48 -0.96 8.93
N HIS A 183 -5.31 -0.35 8.66
CA HIS A 183 -4.47 0.38 9.61
C HIS A 183 -4.13 -0.41 10.90
N GLY A 184 -4.19 -1.75 10.83
CA GLY A 184 -4.02 -2.64 11.97
C GLY A 184 -5.27 -2.79 12.84
N SER A 185 -6.47 -2.75 12.27
CA SER A 185 -7.73 -3.14 12.92
C SER A 185 -7.70 -4.60 13.34
N ASP A 186 -8.33 -4.93 14.46
CA ASP A 186 -8.44 -6.31 14.94
C ASP A 186 -9.43 -7.17 14.12
N THR A 187 -10.19 -6.55 13.22
CA THR A 187 -11.01 -7.23 12.22
C THR A 187 -10.19 -7.86 11.10
N SER A 188 -8.92 -7.44 10.96
CA SER A 188 -7.99 -7.82 9.89
C SER A 188 -6.73 -8.52 10.43
N SER A 189 -5.82 -8.92 9.55
CA SER A 189 -4.52 -9.54 9.85
C SER A 189 -4.67 -10.78 10.71
N SER A 190 -5.52 -11.72 10.30
CA SER A 190 -5.69 -13.00 10.99
C SER A 190 -4.38 -13.80 10.98
N ALA A 191 -4.18 -14.67 11.99
CA ALA A 191 -2.97 -15.48 12.06
C ALA A 191 -2.80 -16.39 10.83
N LEU A 192 -3.90 -16.92 10.27
CA LEU A 192 -3.86 -17.73 9.05
C LEU A 192 -3.46 -16.90 7.82
N PHE A 193 -3.94 -15.67 7.73
CA PHE A 193 -3.56 -14.75 6.66
C PHE A 193 -2.08 -14.39 6.76
N LEU A 194 -1.60 -14.02 7.94
CA LEU A 194 -0.18 -13.71 8.17
C LEU A 194 0.74 -14.91 7.87
N ASP A 195 0.31 -16.13 8.20
CA ASP A 195 1.06 -17.36 7.89
C ASP A 195 1.11 -17.60 6.37
N ALA A 196 0.01 -17.37 5.65
CA ALA A 196 -0.06 -17.52 4.20
C ALA A 196 0.80 -16.48 3.46
N VAL A 197 0.77 -15.21 3.89
CA VAL A 197 1.62 -14.14 3.33
C VAL A 197 3.09 -14.35 3.72
N SER A 198 3.33 -14.78 4.95
CA SER A 198 4.66 -15.08 5.51
C SER A 198 5.69 -13.97 5.26
N PRO A 199 5.38 -12.69 5.53
CA PRO A 199 6.25 -11.58 5.23
C PRO A 199 7.39 -11.48 6.25
N SER A 200 8.56 -11.01 5.80
CA SER A 200 9.66 -10.64 6.71
C SER A 200 9.40 -9.31 7.41
N TYR A 201 8.76 -8.39 6.70
CA TYR A 201 8.47 -7.03 7.17
C TYR A 201 7.00 -6.69 6.97
N ALA A 202 6.49 -5.82 7.85
CA ALA A 202 5.17 -5.23 7.71
C ALA A 202 5.23 -3.72 7.91
N VAL A 203 4.35 -2.98 7.25
CA VAL A 203 4.20 -1.53 7.45
C VAL A 203 2.74 -1.20 7.76
N ILE A 204 2.54 -0.34 8.74
CA ILE A 204 1.22 0.08 9.21
C ILE A 204 1.11 1.59 9.02
N SER A 205 0.25 2.02 8.09
CA SER A 205 -0.18 3.42 8.01
C SER A 205 -1.17 3.69 9.12
N THR A 206 -0.85 4.61 10.00
CA THR A 206 -1.70 4.93 11.16
C THR A 206 -1.32 6.28 11.73
N GLY A 207 -2.18 6.87 12.53
CA GLY A 207 -1.98 8.16 13.17
C GLY A 207 -2.53 8.20 14.59
N GLU A 208 -2.17 9.25 15.32
CA GLU A 208 -2.71 9.49 16.65
C GLU A 208 -4.12 10.08 16.55
N ASP A 209 -5.13 9.20 16.54
CA ASP A 209 -6.53 9.58 16.50
C ASP A 209 -7.37 8.80 17.55
N GLN A 210 -8.69 9.02 17.52
CA GLN A 210 -9.60 8.35 18.44
C GLN A 210 -9.83 6.86 18.14
N SER A 211 -9.45 6.39 16.95
CA SER A 211 -9.59 4.99 16.53
C SER A 211 -8.70 4.05 17.35
N ARG A 212 -7.58 4.58 17.86
CA ARG A 212 -6.56 3.83 18.61
C ARG A 212 -6.02 2.63 17.83
N LEU A 213 -5.84 2.80 16.54
CA LEU A 213 -5.15 1.83 15.69
C LEU A 213 -3.63 2.09 15.70
N PRO A 214 -2.81 1.05 15.52
CA PRO A 214 -3.18 -0.36 15.40
C PRO A 214 -3.58 -0.98 16.75
N ARG A 215 -4.44 -2.00 16.71
CA ARG A 215 -4.83 -2.73 17.91
C ARG A 215 -3.70 -3.59 18.45
N ASN A 216 -3.58 -3.67 19.77
CA ASN A 216 -2.57 -4.51 20.42
C ASN A 216 -2.67 -5.98 20.00
N ALA A 217 -3.87 -6.46 19.66
CA ALA A 217 -4.07 -7.82 19.16
C ALA A 217 -3.37 -8.08 17.83
N VAL A 218 -3.36 -7.07 16.92
CA VAL A 218 -2.63 -7.15 15.64
C VAL A 218 -1.13 -7.10 15.87
N LEU A 219 -0.66 -6.14 16.67
CA LEU A 219 0.77 -6.05 17.01
C LEU A 219 1.30 -7.35 17.62
N LYS A 220 0.48 -7.98 18.49
CA LYS A 220 0.83 -9.28 19.07
C LYS A 220 0.90 -10.37 18.01
N ARG A 221 -0.05 -10.44 17.06
CA ARG A 221 -0.01 -11.45 15.98
C ARG A 221 1.22 -11.28 15.09
N LEU A 222 1.57 -10.04 14.71
CA LEU A 222 2.79 -9.76 13.95
C LEU A 222 4.05 -10.19 14.71
N HIS A 223 4.15 -9.84 15.99
CA HIS A 223 5.26 -10.24 16.84
C HIS A 223 5.35 -11.77 17.01
N ASP A 224 4.23 -12.44 17.27
CA ASP A 224 4.19 -13.90 17.46
C ASP A 224 4.56 -14.66 16.17
N ALA A 225 4.27 -14.07 15.00
CA ALA A 225 4.68 -14.57 13.70
C ALA A 225 6.15 -14.26 13.34
N GLY A 226 6.87 -13.50 14.18
CA GLY A 226 8.27 -13.12 13.94
C GLY A 226 8.41 -12.05 12.86
N ILE A 227 7.36 -11.30 12.55
CA ILE A 227 7.35 -10.25 11.53
C ILE A 227 7.84 -8.95 12.16
N GLU A 228 8.90 -8.36 11.59
CA GLU A 228 9.36 -7.02 11.97
C GLU A 228 8.41 -5.99 11.37
N PHE A 229 7.94 -4.99 12.15
CA PHE A 229 6.97 -4.04 11.65
C PHE A 229 7.32 -2.59 11.97
N PHE A 230 6.92 -1.70 11.05
CA PHE A 230 7.12 -0.26 11.10
C PHE A 230 5.75 0.45 11.12
N ARG A 231 5.70 1.62 11.77
CA ARG A 231 4.44 2.38 11.95
C ARG A 231 4.66 3.85 11.65
N THR A 232 3.78 4.43 10.82
CA THR A 232 3.90 5.83 10.44
C THR A 232 3.69 6.80 11.61
N ASP A 233 2.85 6.47 12.59
CA ASP A 233 2.66 7.31 13.80
C ASP A 233 3.90 7.38 14.70
N LYS A 234 4.80 6.42 14.60
CA LYS A 234 6.05 6.39 15.37
C LYS A 234 7.24 6.88 14.55
N GLN A 235 7.34 6.43 13.33
CA GLN A 235 8.53 6.57 12.51
C GLN A 235 8.38 7.59 11.37
N GLY A 236 7.20 8.25 11.23
CA GLY A 236 6.94 9.14 10.11
C GLY A 236 6.82 8.39 8.79
N THR A 237 7.18 9.02 7.72
CA THR A 237 7.23 8.37 6.41
C THR A 237 8.28 7.25 6.40
N ILE A 238 7.89 6.08 5.87
CA ILE A 238 8.72 4.87 5.81
C ILE A 238 9.00 4.56 4.35
N VAL A 239 10.27 4.35 4.00
CA VAL A 239 10.69 4.09 2.62
C VAL A 239 11.42 2.77 2.53
N PHE A 240 10.92 1.87 1.71
CA PHE A 240 11.62 0.67 1.28
C PHE A 240 12.36 1.00 -0.02
N SER A 241 13.68 0.85 -0.02
CA SER A 241 14.52 1.03 -1.22
C SER A 241 15.09 -0.33 -1.60
N VAL A 242 14.83 -0.76 -2.82
CA VAL A 242 15.13 -2.11 -3.30
C VAL A 242 16.12 -2.05 -4.45
N ASN A 243 17.24 -2.75 -4.31
CA ASN A 243 18.23 -2.94 -5.36
C ASN A 243 18.59 -4.41 -5.44
N GLY A 244 18.08 -5.10 -6.45
CA GLY A 244 18.22 -6.55 -6.56
C GLY A 244 17.64 -7.29 -5.34
N GLU A 245 18.51 -8.01 -4.62
CA GLU A 245 18.12 -8.72 -3.38
C GLU A 245 18.26 -7.87 -2.11
N ASP A 246 18.88 -6.68 -2.20
CA ASP A 246 19.14 -5.83 -1.04
C ASP A 246 17.96 -4.87 -0.81
N VAL A 247 17.40 -4.89 0.39
CA VAL A 247 16.34 -3.99 0.82
C VAL A 247 16.87 -3.10 1.94
N LYS A 248 16.75 -1.78 1.77
CA LYS A 248 17.04 -0.79 2.80
C LYS A 248 15.74 -0.17 3.26
N ILE A 249 15.57 -0.03 4.56
CA ILE A 249 14.40 0.62 5.15
C ILE A 249 14.86 1.93 5.78
N LYS A 250 14.20 3.03 5.39
CA LYS A 250 14.43 4.36 5.93
C LYS A 250 13.20 4.81 6.69
N VAL A 251 13.40 5.44 7.82
CA VAL A 251 12.34 6.02 8.64
C VAL A 251 12.63 7.49 8.87
N GLU A 252 11.61 8.32 8.77
CA GLU A 252 11.75 9.78 8.92
C GLU A 252 12.07 10.18 10.37
N ARG A 253 11.55 9.41 11.33
CA ARG A 253 11.76 9.60 12.79
C ARG A 253 12.29 8.31 13.40
N GLU A 254 13.36 8.39 14.20
CA GLU A 254 13.93 7.26 14.95
C GLU A 254 13.22 7.03 16.31
#